data_eec23e83d0338922996c0f5617e6db78
#
_entry.id   eec23e83d0338922996c0f5617e6db78
#
_cell.length_a   1.000
_cell.length_b   1.000
_cell.length_c   1.000
_cell.angle_alpha   90.00
_cell.angle_beta   90.00
_cell.angle_gamma   90.00
#
_symmetry.space_group_name_H-M   'P 1'
#
loop_
_entity.id
_entity.type
_entity.pdbx_description
1 polymer ?
#
loop_
_entity_poly.entity_id
_entity_poly.type
_entity_poly.pdbx_seq_one_letter_code
_entity_poly.pdbx_strand_id
1 'polypeptide(L)'
;DAFVGVVHRLDTGVSGLMVFARTPAAAAALSRQITQSQEAYAVQDGRAEGRAEAPCFVKQYRAVLSGGPNDALPAAGTLRDWLFKDSRRGRVFPVSRPRKGVREAVLEYRILKTTGNTSLAGITLHTGRTHQIRVQFAARKHPLSGDGKYGSRVKGDIALQSCGLQFRHPDTGKPLQFSLPLPDAAPWKEFLE
;
A
#
# COMPACT_ATOMS: atom_id res chain seq x y z
N ASP A 1 30.72 12.00 1.83
CA ASP A 1 29.54 11.27 2.32
C ASP A 1 28.77 10.66 1.15
N ALA A 2 28.28 9.42 1.30
CA ALA A 2 27.52 8.75 0.27
C ALA A 2 26.09 9.33 0.23
N PHE A 3 25.60 9.67 -0.98
CA PHE A 3 24.23 10.10 -1.18
C PHE A 3 23.25 8.93 -0.99
N VAL A 4 22.19 9.13 -0.21
CA VAL A 4 21.09 8.18 -0.06
C VAL A 4 19.77 8.92 -0.29
N GLY A 5 19.18 8.72 -1.46
CA GLY A 5 17.89 9.32 -1.85
C GLY A 5 16.72 8.43 -1.44
N VAL A 6 15.84 8.96 -0.60
CA VAL A 6 14.58 8.29 -0.20
C VAL A 6 13.51 8.66 -1.21
N VAL A 7 13.02 7.69 -2.00
CA VAL A 7 11.96 7.91 -3.01
C VAL A 7 10.56 7.51 -2.53
N HIS A 8 10.48 6.60 -1.57
CA HIS A 8 9.25 6.25 -0.84
C HIS A 8 9.57 5.75 0.56
N ARG A 9 8.55 5.58 1.39
CA ARG A 9 8.68 5.18 2.79
C ARG A 9 7.68 4.10 3.14
N LEU A 10 8.00 3.30 4.17
CA LEU A 10 7.05 2.49 4.92
C LEU A 10 6.62 3.23 6.19
N ASP A 11 5.46 2.91 6.71
CA ASP A 11 5.01 3.37 8.03
C ASP A 11 5.83 2.69 9.13
N THR A 12 5.95 3.33 10.28
CA THR A 12 6.57 2.71 11.46
C THR A 12 5.85 1.42 11.82
N GLY A 13 6.61 0.34 12.04
CA GLY A 13 6.08 -1.00 12.33
C GLY A 13 5.64 -1.79 11.10
N VAL A 14 5.89 -1.28 9.88
CA VAL A 14 5.66 -2.00 8.63
C VAL A 14 7.00 -2.50 8.07
N SER A 15 7.06 -3.78 7.73
CA SER A 15 8.25 -4.42 7.16
C SER A 15 8.20 -4.49 5.64
N GLY A 16 9.34 -4.83 5.03
CA GLY A 16 9.40 -5.20 3.62
C GLY A 16 10.33 -4.38 2.75
N LEU A 17 10.07 -4.41 1.45
CA LEU A 17 10.91 -3.84 0.42
C LEU A 17 10.82 -2.31 0.36
N MET A 18 11.99 -1.69 0.28
CA MET A 18 12.17 -0.27 -0.03
C MET A 18 13.28 -0.11 -1.07
N VAL A 19 13.17 0.90 -1.92
CA VAL A 19 14.24 1.29 -2.85
C VAL A 19 14.82 2.64 -2.43
N PHE A 20 16.14 2.72 -2.43
CA PHE A 20 16.91 3.94 -2.18
C PHE A 20 17.76 4.25 -3.41
N ALA A 21 17.82 5.51 -3.79
CA ALA A 21 18.66 5.96 -4.88
C ALA A 21 20.08 6.29 -4.37
N ARG A 22 21.11 5.92 -5.12
CA ARG A 22 22.52 6.23 -4.80
C ARG A 22 23.00 7.55 -5.40
N THR A 23 22.18 8.19 -6.25
CA THR A 23 22.48 9.48 -6.85
C THR A 23 21.22 10.36 -6.90
N PRO A 24 21.34 11.70 -6.94
CA PRO A 24 20.21 12.61 -7.13
C PRO A 24 19.46 12.34 -8.44
N ALA A 25 20.17 12.03 -9.52
CA ALA A 25 19.57 11.71 -10.82
C ALA A 25 18.69 10.45 -10.75
N ALA A 26 19.19 9.38 -10.10
CA ALA A 26 18.41 8.16 -9.87
C ALA A 26 17.20 8.42 -8.99
N ALA A 27 17.31 9.24 -7.94
CA ALA A 27 16.18 9.63 -7.10
C ALA A 27 15.08 10.34 -7.89
N ALA A 28 15.47 11.29 -8.75
CA ALA A 28 14.55 12.01 -9.61
C ALA A 28 13.87 11.07 -10.63
N ALA A 29 14.64 10.15 -11.24
CA ALA A 29 14.11 9.18 -12.22
C ALA A 29 13.09 8.22 -11.57
N LEU A 30 13.39 7.67 -10.40
CA LEU A 30 12.47 6.79 -9.65
C LEU A 30 11.22 7.54 -9.17
N SER A 31 11.36 8.79 -8.73
CA SER A 31 10.22 9.62 -8.34
C SER A 31 9.29 9.91 -9.53
N ARG A 32 9.85 10.16 -10.72
CA ARG A 32 9.06 10.30 -11.97
C ARG A 32 8.28 9.02 -12.29
N GLN A 33 8.89 7.85 -12.17
CA GLN A 33 8.20 6.57 -12.39
C GLN A 33 7.01 6.37 -11.45
N ILE A 34 7.13 6.78 -10.19
CA ILE A 34 6.02 6.73 -9.22
C ILE A 34 4.87 7.64 -9.68
N THR A 35 5.17 8.88 -10.12
CA THR A 35 4.16 9.82 -10.62
C THR A 35 3.49 9.30 -11.88
N GLN A 36 4.26 8.86 -12.86
CA GLN A 36 3.76 8.28 -14.12
C GLN A 36 2.85 7.07 -13.87
N SER A 37 3.17 6.22 -12.92
CA SER A 37 2.31 5.07 -12.58
C SER A 37 0.96 5.50 -11.98
N GLN A 38 0.93 6.59 -11.21
CA GLN A 38 -0.33 7.16 -10.69
C GLN A 38 -1.17 7.78 -11.81
N GLU A 39 -0.54 8.46 -12.75
CA GLU A 39 -1.18 9.06 -13.93
C GLU A 39 -1.72 7.97 -14.86
N ALA A 40 -0.92 6.94 -15.17
CA ALA A 40 -1.34 5.80 -15.97
C ALA A 40 -2.57 5.10 -15.38
N TYR A 41 -2.59 4.90 -14.07
CA TYR A 41 -3.77 4.36 -13.40
C TYR A 41 -5.00 5.27 -13.53
N ALA A 42 -4.84 6.58 -13.42
CA ALA A 42 -5.94 7.52 -13.59
C ALA A 42 -6.55 7.47 -15.00
N VAL A 43 -5.74 7.26 -16.03
CA VAL A 43 -6.19 7.05 -17.42
C VAL A 43 -6.93 5.72 -17.57
N GLN A 44 -6.37 4.61 -17.05
CA GLN A 44 -7.02 3.29 -17.10
C GLN A 44 -8.38 3.27 -16.41
N ASP A 45 -8.53 4.06 -15.34
CA ASP A 45 -9.76 4.20 -14.56
C ASP A 45 -10.74 5.26 -15.14
N GLY A 46 -10.45 5.81 -16.33
CA GLY A 46 -11.31 6.77 -17.04
C GLY A 46 -11.40 8.16 -16.39
N ARG A 47 -10.46 8.52 -15.50
CA ARG A 47 -10.44 9.81 -14.78
C ARG A 47 -9.52 10.85 -15.39
N ALA A 48 -8.71 10.44 -16.34
CA ALA A 48 -7.85 11.32 -17.11
C ALA A 48 -7.87 10.92 -18.58
N GLU A 49 -7.72 11.89 -19.46
CA GLU A 49 -7.55 11.66 -20.88
C GLU A 49 -6.11 11.20 -21.17
N GLY A 50 -5.94 10.33 -22.15
CA GLY A 50 -4.64 9.86 -22.61
C GLY A 50 -4.62 8.39 -23.00
N ARG A 51 -3.45 7.92 -23.40
CA ARG A 51 -3.21 6.51 -23.70
C ARG A 51 -2.86 5.78 -22.38
N ALA A 52 -3.60 4.73 -22.06
CA ALA A 52 -3.29 3.88 -20.92
C ALA A 52 -1.97 3.13 -21.18
N GLU A 53 -0.95 3.46 -20.39
CA GLU A 53 0.32 2.75 -20.38
C GLU A 53 0.42 1.83 -19.17
N ALA A 54 1.24 0.77 -19.27
CA ALA A 54 1.50 -0.07 -18.13
C ALA A 54 2.27 0.71 -17.05
N PRO A 55 1.89 0.59 -15.76
CA PRO A 55 2.58 1.28 -14.70
C PRO A 55 4.05 0.85 -14.64
N CYS A 56 4.95 1.83 -14.57
CA CYS A 56 6.39 1.58 -14.53
C CYS A 56 6.94 1.42 -13.09
N PHE A 57 6.15 1.76 -12.07
CA PHE A 57 6.49 1.56 -10.66
C PHE A 57 5.30 0.94 -9.91
N VAL A 58 5.40 -0.34 -9.56
CA VAL A 58 4.32 -1.10 -8.89
C VAL A 58 4.75 -1.45 -7.47
N LYS A 59 3.85 -1.21 -6.52
CA LYS A 59 4.01 -1.56 -5.10
C LYS A 59 2.96 -2.58 -4.71
N GLN A 60 3.42 -3.74 -4.24
CA GLN A 60 2.56 -4.81 -3.77
C GLN A 60 2.76 -5.03 -2.27
N TYR A 61 1.66 -5.23 -1.58
CA TYR A 61 1.64 -5.47 -0.15
C TYR A 61 0.85 -6.74 0.17
N ARG A 62 1.14 -7.30 1.34
CA ARG A 62 0.29 -8.28 2.01
C ARG A 62 -0.12 -7.73 3.36
N ALA A 63 -1.35 -8.01 3.76
CA ALA A 63 -1.88 -7.62 5.06
C ALA A 63 -2.72 -8.75 5.64
N VAL A 64 -2.64 -8.95 6.96
CA VAL A 64 -3.60 -9.78 7.68
C VAL A 64 -4.68 -8.85 8.23
N LEU A 65 -5.90 -9.05 7.78
CA LEU A 65 -7.09 -8.29 8.17
C LEU A 65 -7.83 -9.01 9.29
N SER A 66 -8.33 -8.26 10.26
CA SER A 66 -9.30 -8.74 11.25
C SER A 66 -10.71 -8.67 10.65
N GLY A 67 -11.55 -9.66 10.96
CA GLY A 67 -12.91 -9.78 10.44
C GLY A 67 -13.08 -11.10 9.70
N GLY A 68 -14.03 -11.91 10.17
CA GLY A 68 -14.30 -13.24 9.65
C GLY A 68 -15.21 -13.24 8.42
N PRO A 69 -15.60 -14.43 7.96
CA PRO A 69 -16.41 -14.63 6.76
C PRO A 69 -17.80 -13.98 6.82
N ASN A 70 -18.30 -13.64 8.01
CA ASN A 70 -19.60 -12.98 8.21
C ASN A 70 -19.55 -11.45 8.07
N ASP A 71 -18.36 -10.84 8.09
CA ASP A 71 -18.15 -9.39 7.90
C ASP A 71 -17.62 -9.09 6.48
N ALA A 72 -18.10 -9.83 5.51
CA ALA A 72 -17.47 -10.04 4.21
C ALA A 72 -17.11 -8.75 3.45
N LEU A 73 -15.80 -8.44 3.41
CA LEU A 73 -15.26 -7.76 2.25
C LEU A 73 -15.46 -8.66 1.01
N PRO A 74 -15.80 -8.11 -0.15
CA PRO A 74 -15.74 -8.86 -1.40
C PRO A 74 -14.38 -9.55 -1.59
N ALA A 75 -14.36 -10.70 -2.27
CA ALA A 75 -13.12 -11.46 -2.51
C ALA A 75 -12.02 -10.63 -3.22
N ALA A 76 -12.42 -9.61 -3.96
CA ALA A 76 -11.53 -8.62 -4.56
C ALA A 76 -12.29 -7.31 -4.78
N GLY A 77 -11.55 -6.20 -4.86
CA GLY A 77 -12.16 -4.89 -5.12
C GLY A 77 -11.15 -3.76 -5.14
N THR A 78 -11.66 -2.57 -5.46
CA THR A 78 -10.92 -1.31 -5.41
C THR A 78 -11.42 -0.49 -4.23
N LEU A 79 -10.51 -0.06 -3.36
CA LEU A 79 -10.82 0.90 -2.30
C LEU A 79 -10.41 2.28 -2.75
N ARG A 80 -11.38 3.19 -2.76
CA ARG A 80 -11.19 4.60 -3.12
C ARG A 80 -11.77 5.47 -2.02
N ASP A 81 -10.93 6.34 -1.46
CA ASP A 81 -11.32 7.24 -0.38
C ASP A 81 -10.62 8.59 -0.51
N TRP A 82 -11.25 9.63 -0.01
CA TRP A 82 -10.62 10.90 0.26
C TRP A 82 -10.01 10.87 1.66
N LEU A 83 -8.69 11.03 1.78
CA LEU A 83 -7.99 10.96 3.06
C LEU A 83 -7.49 12.33 3.51
N PHE A 84 -7.78 12.65 4.76
CA PHE A 84 -7.27 13.83 5.46
C PHE A 84 -6.26 13.42 6.52
N LYS A 85 -5.05 14.01 6.46
CA LYS A 85 -4.01 13.80 7.46
C LYS A 85 -4.10 14.89 8.53
N ASP A 86 -4.47 14.52 9.74
CA ASP A 86 -4.35 15.37 10.92
C ASP A 86 -2.93 15.21 11.50
N SER A 87 -2.07 16.18 11.21
CA SER A 87 -0.67 16.16 11.69
C SER A 87 -0.55 16.35 13.19
N ARG A 88 -1.51 17.06 13.84
CA ARG A 88 -1.52 17.28 15.30
C ARG A 88 -1.81 15.97 16.03
N ARG A 89 -2.74 15.17 15.53
CA ARG A 89 -3.11 13.87 16.08
C ARG A 89 -2.23 12.72 15.55
N GLY A 90 -1.36 12.98 14.56
CA GLY A 90 -0.58 11.96 13.88
C GLY A 90 -1.44 10.86 13.23
N ARG A 91 -2.68 11.18 12.81
CA ARG A 91 -3.67 10.22 12.34
C ARG A 91 -4.26 10.65 11.00
N VAL A 92 -4.73 9.67 10.22
CA VAL A 92 -5.41 9.89 8.95
C VAL A 92 -6.86 9.45 9.08
N PHE A 93 -7.76 10.18 8.44
CA PHE A 93 -9.20 9.92 8.46
C PHE A 93 -9.75 9.92 7.04
N PRO A 94 -10.70 9.04 6.71
CA PRO A 94 -11.50 9.16 5.50
C PRO A 94 -12.49 10.33 5.68
N VAL A 95 -12.74 11.06 4.60
CA VAL A 95 -13.69 12.16 4.56
C VAL A 95 -14.58 12.03 3.32
N SER A 96 -15.78 12.60 3.37
CA SER A 96 -16.79 12.41 2.33
C SER A 96 -16.55 13.19 1.04
N ARG A 97 -15.73 14.25 1.09
CA ARG A 97 -15.50 15.14 -0.07
C ARG A 97 -14.10 15.75 -0.09
N PRO A 98 -13.57 16.08 -1.29
CA PRO A 98 -12.30 16.77 -1.42
C PRO A 98 -12.37 18.20 -0.83
N ARG A 99 -11.26 18.62 -0.22
CA ARG A 99 -11.00 19.98 0.27
C ARG A 99 -9.51 20.19 0.45
N LYS A 100 -9.07 21.39 0.81
CA LYS A 100 -7.65 21.68 1.06
C LYS A 100 -7.06 20.68 2.08
N GLY A 101 -5.93 20.08 1.76
CA GLY A 101 -5.25 19.08 2.61
C GLY A 101 -5.78 17.66 2.51
N VAL A 102 -6.87 17.42 1.77
CA VAL A 102 -7.39 16.08 1.46
C VAL A 102 -6.74 15.55 0.19
N ARG A 103 -6.46 14.26 0.16
CA ARG A 103 -5.88 13.58 -1.00
C ARG A 103 -6.66 12.30 -1.31
N GLU A 104 -6.85 12.04 -2.60
CA GLU A 104 -7.42 10.76 -3.04
C GLU A 104 -6.44 9.62 -2.76
N ALA A 105 -6.97 8.48 -2.34
CA ALA A 105 -6.26 7.27 -2.03
C ALA A 105 -6.93 6.08 -2.74
N VAL A 106 -6.16 5.36 -3.55
CA VAL A 106 -6.67 4.23 -4.33
C VAL A 106 -5.75 3.04 -4.19
N LEU A 107 -6.34 1.89 -3.89
CA LEU A 107 -5.70 0.58 -3.92
C LEU A 107 -6.66 -0.46 -4.49
N GLU A 108 -6.10 -1.50 -5.05
CA GLU A 108 -6.81 -2.74 -5.36
C GLU A 108 -6.41 -3.82 -4.37
N TYR A 109 -7.34 -4.72 -4.05
CA TYR A 109 -7.06 -5.84 -3.19
C TYR A 109 -7.73 -7.12 -3.68
N ARG A 110 -7.17 -8.25 -3.25
CA ARG A 110 -7.75 -9.58 -3.38
C ARG A 110 -7.54 -10.34 -2.07
N ILE A 111 -8.59 -10.97 -1.56
CA ILE A 111 -8.46 -11.92 -0.45
C ILE A 111 -7.83 -13.20 -1.00
N LEU A 112 -6.68 -13.56 -0.46
CA LEU A 112 -5.88 -14.71 -0.89
C LEU A 112 -6.29 -15.97 -0.13
N LYS A 113 -6.55 -15.83 1.18
CA LYS A 113 -6.94 -16.94 2.06
C LYS A 113 -7.67 -16.38 3.28
N THR A 114 -8.63 -17.12 3.82
CA THR A 114 -9.32 -16.79 5.08
C THR A 114 -9.15 -17.94 6.04
N THR A 115 -8.81 -17.65 7.29
CA THR A 115 -8.63 -18.63 8.37
C THR A 115 -9.30 -18.08 9.63
N GLY A 116 -10.34 -18.78 10.13
CA GLY A 116 -11.11 -18.31 11.28
C GLY A 116 -11.66 -16.88 11.06
N ASN A 117 -11.26 -15.95 11.93
CA ASN A 117 -11.70 -14.55 11.89
C ASN A 117 -10.66 -13.61 11.25
N THR A 118 -9.72 -14.14 10.48
CA THR A 118 -8.68 -13.36 9.81
C THR A 118 -8.63 -13.68 8.32
N SER A 119 -8.20 -12.70 7.52
CA SER A 119 -8.02 -12.86 6.09
C SER A 119 -6.68 -12.32 5.64
N LEU A 120 -5.97 -13.08 4.81
CA LEU A 120 -4.78 -12.61 4.12
C LEU A 120 -5.21 -11.88 2.85
N ALA A 121 -4.87 -10.61 2.73
CA ALA A 121 -5.10 -9.81 1.54
C ALA A 121 -3.80 -9.54 0.78
N GLY A 122 -3.82 -9.74 -0.54
CA GLY A 122 -2.85 -9.18 -1.48
C GLY A 122 -3.35 -7.82 -1.96
N ILE A 123 -2.47 -6.82 -2.02
CA ILE A 123 -2.84 -5.41 -2.26
C ILE A 123 -1.90 -4.82 -3.31
N THR A 124 -2.45 -4.16 -4.32
CA THR A 124 -1.72 -3.30 -5.26
C THR A 124 -2.01 -1.85 -4.94
N LEU A 125 -0.96 -1.07 -4.70
CA LEU A 125 -1.09 0.31 -4.23
C LEU A 125 -0.91 1.29 -5.38
N HIS A 126 -1.99 1.96 -5.83
CA HIS A 126 -1.95 2.95 -6.91
C HIS A 126 -1.54 4.34 -6.43
N THR A 127 -1.86 4.70 -5.19
CA THR A 127 -1.42 5.93 -4.54
C THR A 127 -0.66 5.59 -3.25
N GLY A 128 0.20 6.49 -2.76
CA GLY A 128 1.01 6.26 -1.56
C GLY A 128 0.73 7.30 -0.47
N ARG A 129 -0.49 7.34 0.10
CA ARG A 129 -0.83 8.28 1.18
C ARG A 129 -0.42 7.72 2.53
N THR A 130 -0.12 8.61 3.47
CA THR A 130 0.20 8.22 4.85
C THR A 130 -0.87 7.27 5.40
N HIS A 131 -0.47 6.14 5.97
CA HIS A 131 -1.32 5.11 6.56
C HIS A 131 -2.45 4.61 5.63
N GLN A 132 -2.31 4.73 4.31
CA GLN A 132 -3.38 4.51 3.35
C GLN A 132 -4.07 3.15 3.54
N ILE A 133 -3.34 2.06 3.43
CA ILE A 133 -3.86 0.68 3.54
C ILE A 133 -4.58 0.52 4.88
N ARG A 134 -3.94 0.96 5.95
CA ARG A 134 -4.42 0.83 7.33
C ARG A 134 -5.78 1.50 7.53
N VAL A 135 -5.91 2.75 7.10
CA VAL A 135 -7.15 3.52 7.29
C VAL A 135 -8.26 3.07 6.36
N GLN A 136 -7.95 2.67 5.12
CA GLN A 136 -8.97 2.23 4.16
C GLN A 136 -9.64 0.93 4.58
N PHE A 137 -8.89 -0.05 5.08
CA PHE A 137 -9.47 -1.28 5.62
C PHE A 137 -10.18 -1.04 6.95
N ALA A 138 -9.61 -0.25 7.86
CA ALA A 138 -10.25 0.08 9.13
C ALA A 138 -11.59 0.81 8.97
N ALA A 139 -11.70 1.70 7.97
CA ALA A 139 -12.96 2.39 7.64
C ALA A 139 -14.08 1.42 7.20
N ARG A 140 -13.70 0.22 6.75
CA ARG A 140 -14.62 -0.87 6.37
C ARG A 140 -14.76 -1.94 7.45
N LYS A 141 -14.38 -1.62 8.70
CA LYS A 141 -14.42 -2.51 9.87
C LYS A 141 -13.47 -3.73 9.81
N HIS A 142 -12.47 -3.68 8.93
CA HIS A 142 -11.44 -4.70 8.78
C HIS A 142 -10.04 -4.14 9.11
N PRO A 143 -9.78 -3.69 10.36
CA PRO A 143 -8.46 -3.19 10.71
C PRO A 143 -7.40 -4.28 10.51
N LEU A 144 -6.18 -3.87 10.17
CA LEU A 144 -5.06 -4.78 10.10
C LEU A 144 -4.75 -5.35 11.48
N SER A 145 -4.42 -6.62 11.55
CA SER A 145 -3.99 -7.27 12.80
C SER A 145 -2.78 -6.52 13.39
N GLY A 146 -2.80 -6.26 14.68
CA GLY A 146 -1.77 -5.46 15.38
C GLY A 146 -1.90 -3.94 15.23
N ASP A 147 -2.80 -3.42 14.39
CA ASP A 147 -2.96 -1.98 14.20
C ASP A 147 -3.90 -1.34 15.23
N GLY A 148 -3.44 -1.23 16.47
CA GLY A 148 -4.20 -0.57 17.55
C GLY A 148 -4.57 0.89 17.26
N LYS A 149 -3.78 1.61 16.44
CA LYS A 149 -4.08 2.99 16.04
C LYS A 149 -5.39 3.07 15.24
N TYR A 150 -5.70 2.06 14.45
CA TYR A 150 -6.88 2.01 13.59
C TYR A 150 -7.91 0.96 14.02
N GLY A 151 -7.87 0.52 15.28
CA GLY A 151 -8.97 -0.23 15.91
C GLY A 151 -8.79 -1.73 15.96
N SER A 152 -7.61 -2.26 15.65
CA SER A 152 -7.32 -3.66 15.95
C SER A 152 -7.35 -3.92 17.46
N ARG A 153 -7.99 -5.02 17.87
CA ARG A 153 -7.97 -5.53 19.24
C ARG A 153 -6.84 -6.53 19.47
N VAL A 154 -6.22 -6.99 18.39
CA VAL A 154 -5.05 -7.87 18.45
C VAL A 154 -3.83 -7.04 18.83
N LYS A 155 -3.09 -7.49 19.84
CA LYS A 155 -1.82 -6.87 20.24
C LYS A 155 -0.69 -7.41 19.37
N GLY A 156 0.34 -6.59 19.14
CA GLY A 156 1.54 -6.96 18.38
C GLY A 156 1.86 -5.96 17.30
N ASP A 157 2.77 -6.33 16.41
CA ASP A 157 3.17 -5.52 15.27
C ASP A 157 2.08 -5.49 14.19
N ILE A 158 2.09 -4.41 13.41
CA ILE A 158 1.13 -4.24 12.31
C ILE A 158 1.40 -5.31 11.24
N ALA A 159 0.43 -6.18 11.01
CA ALA A 159 0.55 -7.21 9.98
C ALA A 159 0.38 -6.61 8.58
N LEU A 160 1.38 -5.85 8.15
CA LEU A 160 1.51 -5.23 6.83
C LEU A 160 2.94 -5.40 6.34
N GLN A 161 3.10 -5.96 5.14
CA GLN A 161 4.39 -6.17 4.49
C GLN A 161 4.39 -5.59 3.09
N SER A 162 5.39 -4.77 2.76
CA SER A 162 5.72 -4.42 1.36
C SER A 162 6.41 -5.62 0.73
N CYS A 163 5.65 -6.47 0.07
CA CYS A 163 6.13 -7.78 -0.40
C CYS A 163 6.60 -7.79 -1.85
N GLY A 164 6.30 -6.76 -2.64
CA GLY A 164 6.71 -6.70 -4.03
C GLY A 164 6.98 -5.28 -4.51
N LEU A 165 8.05 -5.09 -5.25
CA LEU A 165 8.38 -3.86 -5.97
C LEU A 165 8.76 -4.21 -7.40
N GLN A 166 8.20 -3.45 -8.37
CA GLN A 166 8.59 -3.49 -9.76
C GLN A 166 8.86 -2.07 -10.21
N PHE A 167 9.98 -1.84 -10.89
CA PHE A 167 10.33 -0.53 -11.46
C PHE A 167 11.37 -0.71 -12.57
N ARG A 168 11.63 0.36 -13.33
CA ARG A 168 12.74 0.36 -14.30
C ARG A 168 13.99 0.93 -13.66
N HIS A 169 15.13 0.27 -13.92
CA HIS A 169 16.43 0.78 -13.46
C HIS A 169 16.63 2.22 -13.99
N PRO A 170 16.96 3.18 -13.12
CA PRO A 170 16.97 4.61 -13.49
C PRO A 170 17.91 4.96 -14.64
N ASP A 171 19.03 4.25 -14.79
CA ASP A 171 20.05 4.55 -15.81
C ASP A 171 19.87 3.68 -17.06
N THR A 172 19.57 2.38 -16.88
CA THR A 172 19.52 1.43 -18.01
C THR A 172 18.13 1.20 -18.58
N GLY A 173 17.07 1.62 -17.89
CA GLY A 173 15.68 1.38 -18.27
C GLY A 173 15.22 -0.08 -18.14
N LYS A 174 16.11 -1.01 -17.75
CA LYS A 174 15.76 -2.45 -17.63
C LYS A 174 14.72 -2.65 -16.53
N PRO A 175 13.68 -3.49 -16.76
CA PRO A 175 12.72 -3.82 -15.74
C PRO A 175 13.39 -4.61 -14.60
N LEU A 176 13.07 -4.23 -13.37
CA LEU A 176 13.51 -4.89 -12.14
C LEU A 176 12.27 -5.29 -11.35
N GLN A 177 12.31 -6.48 -10.77
CA GLN A 177 11.26 -7.01 -9.91
C GLN A 177 11.88 -7.68 -8.70
N PHE A 178 11.32 -7.35 -7.52
CA PHE A 178 11.73 -7.91 -6.24
C PHE A 178 10.49 -8.40 -5.51
N SER A 179 10.61 -9.53 -4.82
CA SER A 179 9.53 -10.10 -4.01
C SER A 179 10.07 -10.71 -2.73
N LEU A 180 9.25 -10.68 -1.68
CA LEU A 180 9.51 -11.36 -0.41
C LEU A 180 8.48 -12.48 -0.19
N PRO A 181 8.88 -13.59 0.46
CA PRO A 181 7.95 -14.59 0.93
C PRO A 181 7.03 -14.03 2.02
N LEU A 182 6.00 -14.78 2.38
CA LEU A 182 5.19 -14.50 3.56
C LEU A 182 6.06 -14.66 4.82
N PRO A 183 5.98 -13.77 5.83
CA PRO A 183 6.74 -13.93 7.06
C PRO A 183 6.37 -15.22 7.81
N ASP A 184 7.37 -15.96 8.29
CA ASP A 184 7.16 -17.13 9.16
C ASP A 184 7.06 -16.71 10.64
N ALA A 185 6.04 -15.93 10.94
CA ALA A 185 5.74 -15.42 12.27
C ALA A 185 4.24 -15.16 12.41
N ALA A 186 3.72 -15.12 13.64
CA ALA A 186 2.34 -14.70 13.87
C ALA A 186 2.15 -13.22 13.46
N PRO A 187 1.00 -12.86 12.87
CA PRO A 187 -0.16 -13.70 12.50
C PRO A 187 -0.07 -14.34 11.10
N TRP A 188 1.03 -14.20 10.41
CA TRP A 188 1.22 -14.65 9.02
C TRP A 188 1.29 -16.17 8.87
N LYS A 189 1.83 -16.84 9.91
CA LYS A 189 2.09 -18.29 9.92
C LYS A 189 0.84 -19.13 9.62
N GLU A 190 -0.34 -18.65 10.01
CA GLU A 190 -1.63 -19.32 9.76
C GLU A 190 -1.97 -19.43 8.27
N PHE A 191 -1.24 -18.74 7.41
CA PHE A 191 -1.46 -18.67 5.97
C PHE A 191 -0.36 -19.35 5.14
N LEU A 192 0.66 -19.94 5.79
CA LEU A 192 1.80 -20.59 5.11
C LEU A 192 1.47 -22.01 4.57
N GLU A 193 0.36 -22.62 5.02
CA GLU A 193 -0.10 -23.95 4.60
C GLU A 193 -1.01 -23.89 3.36
#